data_884553aa6ca108cf41b330c21afa3ff2
#
_entry.id   884553aa6ca108cf41b330c21afa3ff2
#
_cell.length_a   1.000
_cell.length_b   1.000
_cell.length_c   1.000
_cell.angle_alpha   90.00
_cell.angle_beta   90.00
_cell.angle_gamma   90.00
#
_symmetry.space_group_name_H-M   'P 1'
#
loop_
_entity.id
_entity.type
_entity.pdbx_description
1 polymer ?
#
loop_
_entity_poly.entity_id
_entity_poly.type
_entity_poly.pdbx_seq_one_letter_code
_entity_poly.pdbx_strand_id
1 'polypeptide(L)'
;MNSYLPKFQEEYSAKLPALALLTNLGWSFLPPSQALVARDGKQDQVVLRQILRQELSKRTFPFAGQEYPLSPKSVDNLIAEICSPALNEGLLTANEKMYNHLFYGIPVTEFVNGKKVSPTIPLIDWHNIHNNDFSYTEEFAVTRSGGVDNRRPDIVCFVNGIPLVVIEAKRPDSQAKKGPTINEGISQSLRNQRPDEIPHLFAYSQLLLSINGHEGRYGTCNTPAKFWAAWREEDISDAEMYALKNKKLTVSQKQSLFSYRPVDDLNWYENLIAGGDLAVTGQDQLLISLLKPERLLEMVRLYTLFDKKAGKIVARYQQIFGIKRLIERISTKNSKGGREGGVIWHTTGSGKSFTMVFLSKALILHEALKQCRILVVTDRVDLEDQLSKTFVSGGELSGKRDKQNAMATSGKRLAEQIGKGTERIMFSLIQKFNSATKLPECVNTSSDFIVLIDEGHRSQGGENHVRMKLALPNAAFVAFTGTPLLKDEKTVNKFGPIVHAYTMQRAVEDKTVTPLLYEERIPDLDVNERAIDTWFERITEGLNDQQKADLKRKFARKGEIYTADDRIRLIALDIANHFVKNIDDGLKGQLACDSKAS
;
A
#
# COMPACT_ATOMS: atom_id res chain seq x y z
N MET A 1 41.34 -27.54 -3.85
CA MET A 1 40.10 -26.77 -4.08
C MET A 1 39.03 -27.40 -3.18
N ASN A 2 38.72 -26.78 -2.04
CA ASN A 2 37.58 -27.23 -1.26
C ASN A 2 36.35 -26.87 -2.06
N SER A 3 35.67 -27.83 -2.63
CA SER A 3 34.41 -27.62 -3.34
C SER A 3 33.37 -27.17 -2.29
N TYR A 4 32.94 -25.92 -2.38
CA TYR A 4 31.79 -25.44 -1.62
C TYR A 4 30.58 -26.33 -1.96
N LEU A 5 30.07 -27.03 -0.97
CA LEU A 5 28.84 -27.80 -1.08
C LEU A 5 27.69 -26.91 -0.53
N PRO A 6 26.70 -26.56 -1.33
CA PRO A 6 25.55 -25.81 -0.85
C PRO A 6 24.85 -26.55 0.29
N LYS A 7 24.62 -25.85 1.40
CA LYS A 7 23.82 -26.36 2.52
C LYS A 7 22.39 -25.80 2.39
N PHE A 8 21.42 -26.66 2.14
CA PHE A 8 20.00 -26.31 1.98
C PHE A 8 19.24 -26.21 3.30
N GLN A 9 19.94 -26.11 4.42
CA GLN A 9 19.34 -25.87 5.74
C GLN A 9 18.88 -24.40 5.84
N GLU A 10 17.82 -24.14 6.61
CA GLU A 10 17.26 -22.82 6.86
C GLU A 10 18.33 -21.80 7.26
N GLU A 11 19.22 -22.21 8.17
CA GLU A 11 20.31 -21.39 8.69
C GLU A 11 21.20 -20.82 7.58
N TYR A 12 21.65 -21.68 6.65
CA TYR A 12 22.64 -21.29 5.64
C TYR A 12 22.03 -20.77 4.35
N SER A 13 20.80 -21.17 4.03
CA SER A 13 20.15 -20.76 2.78
C SER A 13 19.35 -19.46 2.93
N ALA A 14 18.80 -19.18 4.09
CA ALA A 14 17.92 -18.01 4.32
C ALA A 14 18.43 -17.09 5.43
N LYS A 15 18.68 -17.64 6.65
CA LYS A 15 18.91 -16.80 7.84
C LYS A 15 20.26 -16.09 7.83
N LEU A 16 21.40 -16.81 7.76
CA LEU A 16 22.73 -16.19 7.74
C LEU A 16 22.93 -15.18 6.59
N PRO A 17 22.51 -15.47 5.34
CA PRO A 17 22.53 -14.46 4.28
C PRO A 17 21.71 -13.21 4.61
N ALA A 18 20.55 -13.36 5.27
CA ALA A 18 19.73 -12.22 5.68
C ALA A 18 20.41 -11.39 6.78
N LEU A 19 21.03 -12.03 7.77
CA LEU A 19 21.76 -11.33 8.85
C LEU A 19 22.95 -10.53 8.29
N ALA A 20 23.75 -11.13 7.38
CA ALA A 20 24.85 -10.43 6.72
C ALA A 20 24.36 -9.24 5.89
N LEU A 21 23.22 -9.41 5.19
CA LEU A 21 22.63 -8.35 4.38
C LEU A 21 22.09 -7.21 5.26
N LEU A 22 21.42 -7.50 6.38
CA LEU A 22 20.97 -6.47 7.34
C LEU A 22 22.15 -5.63 7.85
N THR A 23 23.27 -6.29 8.18
CA THR A 23 24.50 -5.56 8.54
C THR A 23 24.99 -4.64 7.42
N ASN A 24 24.94 -5.10 6.16
CA ASN A 24 25.30 -4.30 4.99
C ASN A 24 24.36 -3.11 4.76
N LEU A 25 23.09 -3.23 5.17
CA LEU A 25 22.10 -2.15 5.12
C LEU A 25 22.25 -1.11 6.23
N GLY A 26 23.21 -1.31 7.16
CA GLY A 26 23.50 -0.35 8.23
C GLY A 26 22.89 -0.71 9.58
N TRP A 27 22.32 -1.90 9.74
CA TRP A 27 21.81 -2.38 11.01
C TRP A 27 22.94 -2.94 11.88
N SER A 28 22.87 -2.71 13.18
CA SER A 28 23.80 -3.22 14.17
C SER A 28 23.31 -4.57 14.73
N PHE A 29 24.11 -5.61 14.57
CA PHE A 29 23.77 -6.90 15.14
C PHE A 29 23.94 -6.90 16.66
N LEU A 30 22.93 -7.36 17.38
CA LEU A 30 22.90 -7.53 18.82
C LEU A 30 22.80 -9.04 19.14
N PRO A 31 23.85 -9.67 19.67
CA PRO A 31 23.79 -11.07 20.06
C PRO A 31 22.60 -11.38 20.98
N PRO A 32 21.97 -12.57 20.89
CA PRO A 32 20.79 -12.91 21.71
C PRO A 32 20.97 -12.70 23.23
N SER A 33 22.16 -12.96 23.74
CA SER A 33 22.49 -12.70 25.15
C SER A 33 22.48 -11.21 25.50
N GLN A 34 23.01 -10.37 24.63
CA GLN A 34 22.98 -8.90 24.80
C GLN A 34 21.57 -8.35 24.64
N ALA A 35 20.79 -8.87 23.69
CA ALA A 35 19.38 -8.52 23.55
C ALA A 35 18.59 -8.88 24.82
N LEU A 36 18.91 -9.99 25.50
CA LEU A 36 18.31 -10.36 26.78
C LEU A 36 18.70 -9.38 27.89
N VAL A 37 19.97 -9.01 27.97
CA VAL A 37 20.44 -7.97 28.93
C VAL A 37 19.74 -6.64 28.67
N ALA A 38 19.63 -6.21 27.41
CA ALA A 38 18.99 -4.93 27.03
C ALA A 38 17.50 -4.84 27.43
N ARG A 39 16.84 -5.97 27.71
CA ARG A 39 15.47 -6.06 28.25
C ARG A 39 15.42 -6.54 29.70
N ASP A 40 16.48 -6.20 30.49
CA ASP A 40 16.60 -6.46 31.91
C ASP A 40 16.55 -7.96 32.27
N GLY A 41 17.02 -8.84 31.38
CA GLY A 41 17.05 -10.29 31.57
C GLY A 41 15.66 -10.98 31.46
N LYS A 42 14.63 -10.27 31.03
CA LYS A 42 13.23 -10.75 31.01
C LYS A 42 12.78 -11.16 29.62
N GLN A 43 12.37 -12.41 29.47
CA GLN A 43 11.87 -12.92 28.17
C GLN A 43 10.42 -12.59 27.91
N ASP A 44 9.64 -12.16 28.88
CA ASP A 44 8.30 -11.63 28.76
C ASP A 44 8.28 -10.17 28.26
N GLN A 45 9.43 -9.48 28.32
CA GLN A 45 9.61 -8.15 27.78
C GLN A 45 10.17 -8.22 26.36
N VAL A 46 9.64 -7.39 25.46
CA VAL A 46 10.03 -7.38 24.04
C VAL A 46 10.74 -6.10 23.60
N VAL A 47 10.65 -5.05 24.39
CA VAL A 47 11.35 -3.78 24.15
C VAL A 47 12.74 -3.84 24.79
N LEU A 48 13.76 -3.41 24.06
CA LEU A 48 15.14 -3.27 24.54
C LEU A 48 15.25 -2.00 25.39
N ARG A 49 14.82 -2.09 26.64
CA ARG A 49 14.63 -0.96 27.56
C ARG A 49 15.88 -0.11 27.75
N GLN A 50 17.05 -0.73 27.78
CA GLN A 50 18.31 0.00 27.97
C GLN A 50 18.62 0.86 26.74
N ILE A 51 18.41 0.35 25.52
CA ILE A 51 18.58 1.11 24.27
C ILE A 51 17.52 2.21 24.21
N LEU A 52 16.24 1.89 24.47
CA LEU A 52 15.17 2.88 24.48
C LEU A 52 15.47 4.03 25.45
N ARG A 53 15.98 3.71 26.66
CA ARG A 53 16.39 4.72 27.64
C ARG A 53 17.49 5.63 27.10
N GLN A 54 18.51 5.06 26.49
CA GLN A 54 19.62 5.81 25.90
C GLN A 54 19.11 6.77 24.82
N GLU A 55 18.22 6.30 23.94
CA GLU A 55 17.67 7.11 22.87
C GLU A 55 16.71 8.21 23.36
N LEU A 56 15.85 7.91 24.34
CA LEU A 56 14.97 8.91 24.95
C LEU A 56 15.74 9.97 25.73
N SER A 57 16.86 9.60 26.37
CA SER A 57 17.71 10.55 27.14
C SER A 57 18.42 11.57 26.23
N LYS A 58 18.53 11.30 24.92
CA LYS A 58 19.06 12.25 23.92
C LYS A 58 17.99 13.26 23.45
N ARG A 59 16.71 13.01 23.71
CA ARG A 59 15.62 13.87 23.23
C ARG A 59 15.56 15.17 24.05
N THR A 60 15.30 16.24 23.32
CA THR A 60 15.04 17.58 23.89
C THR A 60 13.67 18.07 23.48
N PHE A 61 13.20 19.12 24.12
CA PHE A 61 11.98 19.80 23.75
C PHE A 61 12.18 21.34 23.81
N PRO A 62 11.59 22.08 22.87
CA PRO A 62 11.70 23.53 22.84
C PRO A 62 10.77 24.18 23.87
N PHE A 63 11.30 25.16 24.62
CA PHE A 63 10.50 26.04 25.48
C PHE A 63 11.15 27.42 25.56
N ALA A 64 10.35 28.49 25.34
CA ALA A 64 10.79 29.87 25.36
C ALA A 64 12.05 30.16 24.53
N GLY A 65 12.17 29.52 23.36
CA GLY A 65 13.30 29.70 22.44
C GLY A 65 14.58 28.95 22.78
N GLN A 66 14.54 28.07 23.79
CA GLN A 66 15.66 27.22 24.20
C GLN A 66 15.26 25.74 24.18
N GLU A 67 16.23 24.85 23.98
CA GLU A 67 16.06 23.41 24.06
C GLU A 67 16.39 22.89 25.47
N TYR A 68 15.50 22.05 26.00
CA TYR A 68 15.63 21.46 27.33
C TYR A 68 15.66 19.94 27.22
N PRO A 69 16.55 19.25 27.96
CA PRO A 69 16.56 17.80 28.03
C PRO A 69 15.35 17.28 28.83
N LEU A 70 14.95 16.04 28.56
CA LEU A 70 13.94 15.35 29.37
C LEU A 70 14.45 15.09 30.79
N SER A 71 13.57 15.24 31.78
CA SER A 71 13.88 14.79 33.13
C SER A 71 13.97 13.25 33.20
N PRO A 72 14.80 12.68 34.08
CA PRO A 72 14.87 11.22 34.25
C PRO A 72 13.51 10.58 34.57
N LYS A 73 12.67 11.29 35.32
CA LYS A 73 11.29 10.86 35.64
C LYS A 73 10.41 10.77 34.39
N SER A 74 10.52 11.71 33.46
CA SER A 74 9.76 11.67 32.20
C SER A 74 10.25 10.54 31.29
N VAL A 75 11.55 10.27 31.26
CA VAL A 75 12.12 9.10 30.54
C VAL A 75 11.56 7.80 31.14
N ASP A 76 11.52 7.66 32.48
CA ASP A 76 10.96 6.48 33.13
C ASP A 76 9.46 6.30 32.81
N ASN A 77 8.69 7.38 32.83
CA ASN A 77 7.26 7.36 32.51
C ASN A 77 7.02 6.95 31.04
N LEU A 78 7.81 7.47 30.11
CA LEU A 78 7.74 7.09 28.68
C LEU A 78 8.04 5.60 28.50
N ILE A 79 9.08 5.09 29.14
CA ILE A 79 9.44 3.66 29.08
C ILE A 79 8.30 2.80 29.65
N ALA A 80 7.71 3.20 30.78
CA ALA A 80 6.59 2.48 31.39
C ALA A 80 5.36 2.44 30.46
N GLU A 81 5.02 3.57 29.85
CA GLU A 81 3.91 3.65 28.87
C GLU A 81 4.17 2.77 27.64
N ILE A 82 5.37 2.88 27.05
CA ILE A 82 5.76 2.11 25.86
C ILE A 82 5.78 0.61 26.16
N CYS A 83 6.32 0.18 27.30
CA CYS A 83 6.48 -1.24 27.64
C CYS A 83 5.21 -1.93 28.13
N SER A 84 4.07 -1.24 28.18
CA SER A 84 2.80 -1.77 28.69
C SER A 84 1.67 -1.70 27.63
N PRO A 85 1.74 -2.48 26.53
CA PRO A 85 0.73 -2.45 25.49
C PRO A 85 -0.61 -2.98 26.03
N ALA A 86 -1.70 -2.26 25.76
CA ALA A 86 -3.04 -2.59 26.22
C ALA A 86 -3.67 -3.72 25.39
N LEU A 87 -3.26 -4.97 25.62
CA LEU A 87 -3.74 -6.15 24.87
C LEU A 87 -5.15 -6.61 25.27
N ASN A 88 -5.72 -6.10 26.36
CA ASN A 88 -7.09 -6.39 26.80
C ASN A 88 -8.17 -5.96 25.76
N GLU A 89 -7.87 -4.99 24.91
CA GLU A 89 -8.73 -4.53 23.82
C GLU A 89 -8.41 -5.24 22.49
N GLY A 90 -7.55 -6.23 22.51
CA GLY A 90 -7.09 -7.00 21.36
C GLY A 90 -5.83 -6.46 20.70
N LEU A 91 -5.16 -7.35 19.97
CA LEU A 91 -3.85 -7.07 19.37
C LEU A 91 -3.88 -5.88 18.39
N LEU A 92 -4.91 -5.78 17.54
CA LEU A 92 -4.99 -4.72 16.54
C LEU A 92 -5.11 -3.34 17.20
N THR A 93 -5.93 -3.20 18.24
CA THR A 93 -6.09 -1.94 19.00
C THR A 93 -4.79 -1.56 19.72
N ALA A 94 -4.12 -2.55 20.35
CA ALA A 94 -2.82 -2.31 20.98
C ALA A 94 -1.75 -1.86 19.95
N ASN A 95 -1.73 -2.48 18.77
CA ASN A 95 -0.81 -2.11 17.70
C ASN A 95 -1.14 -0.73 17.11
N GLU A 96 -2.41 -0.36 16.97
CA GLU A 96 -2.83 0.98 16.54
C GLU A 96 -2.42 2.06 17.54
N LYS A 97 -2.60 1.80 18.84
CA LYS A 97 -2.15 2.71 19.91
C LYS A 97 -0.64 2.90 19.84
N MET A 98 0.13 1.82 19.72
CA MET A 98 1.59 1.90 19.57
C MET A 98 2.00 2.63 18.31
N TYR A 99 1.35 2.36 17.17
CA TYR A 99 1.58 3.11 15.93
C TYR A 99 1.37 4.62 16.13
N ASN A 100 0.31 5.01 16.84
CA ASN A 100 0.05 6.42 17.13
C ASN A 100 1.14 7.04 18.02
N HIS A 101 1.68 6.29 18.99
CA HIS A 101 2.83 6.73 19.78
C HIS A 101 4.10 6.91 18.92
N LEU A 102 4.36 6.00 17.98
CA LEU A 102 5.48 6.13 17.06
C LEU A 102 5.31 7.34 16.14
N PHE A 103 4.08 7.56 15.63
CA PHE A 103 3.79 8.59 14.63
C PHE A 103 3.70 9.99 15.22
N TYR A 104 2.95 10.15 16.30
CA TYR A 104 2.68 11.46 16.91
C TYR A 104 3.58 11.78 18.11
N GLY A 105 4.25 10.79 18.68
CA GLY A 105 4.94 10.92 19.95
C GLY A 105 4.02 10.78 21.16
N ILE A 106 4.57 10.94 22.35
CA ILE A 106 3.87 10.83 23.64
C ILE A 106 3.99 12.14 24.40
N PRO A 107 2.89 12.72 24.90
CA PRO A 107 2.94 13.92 25.74
C PRO A 107 3.49 13.59 27.14
N VAL A 108 4.40 14.40 27.63
CA VAL A 108 4.95 14.31 28.99
C VAL A 108 4.73 15.59 29.76
N THR A 109 4.82 15.53 31.09
CA THR A 109 4.78 16.72 31.93
C THR A 109 6.17 17.04 32.41
N GLU A 110 6.66 18.23 32.06
CA GLU A 110 7.95 18.77 32.49
C GLU A 110 7.79 20.07 33.27
N PHE A 111 8.81 20.44 34.03
CA PHE A 111 8.87 21.69 34.76
C PHE A 111 10.13 22.46 34.36
N VAL A 112 9.95 23.64 33.79
CA VAL A 112 11.05 24.53 33.39
C VAL A 112 10.91 25.84 34.13
N ASN A 113 11.90 26.20 34.94
CA ASN A 113 11.89 27.43 35.74
C ASN A 113 10.61 27.60 36.60
N GLY A 114 10.13 26.49 37.21
CA GLY A 114 8.91 26.47 38.02
C GLY A 114 7.59 26.48 37.24
N LYS A 115 7.63 26.54 35.92
CA LYS A 115 6.43 26.49 35.06
C LYS A 115 6.20 25.07 34.56
N LYS A 116 4.96 24.57 34.63
CA LYS A 116 4.51 23.33 34.06
C LYS A 116 4.40 23.46 32.54
N VAL A 117 5.01 22.55 31.80
CA VAL A 117 4.94 22.44 30.33
C VAL A 117 4.57 21.00 29.95
N SER A 118 3.93 20.82 28.80
CA SER A 118 3.50 19.50 28.33
C SER A 118 3.96 19.28 26.88
N PRO A 119 5.28 19.06 26.67
CA PRO A 119 5.80 18.76 25.34
C PRO A 119 5.39 17.36 24.91
N THR A 120 5.25 17.16 23.58
CA THR A 120 5.10 15.84 22.97
C THR A 120 6.44 15.37 22.47
N ILE A 121 6.87 14.21 22.96
CA ILE A 121 8.20 13.66 22.70
C ILE A 121 8.14 12.63 21.59
N PRO A 122 8.85 12.84 20.46
CA PRO A 122 8.90 11.88 19.37
C PRO A 122 9.74 10.65 19.77
N LEU A 123 9.21 9.45 19.52
CA LEU A 123 9.92 8.20 19.73
C LEU A 123 10.89 7.90 18.60
N ILE A 124 10.62 8.39 17.41
CA ILE A 124 11.41 8.26 16.19
C ILE A 124 11.76 9.66 15.69
N ASP A 125 13.02 9.87 15.32
CA ASP A 125 13.42 11.06 14.58
C ASP A 125 13.13 10.85 13.10
N TRP A 126 12.01 11.43 12.63
CA TRP A 126 11.54 11.34 11.25
C TRP A 126 12.28 12.28 10.28
N HIS A 127 13.01 13.26 10.79
CA HIS A 127 13.73 14.25 9.99
C HIS A 127 15.17 13.82 9.76
N ASN A 128 15.85 13.39 10.82
CA ASN A 128 17.23 12.90 10.76
C ASN A 128 17.26 11.42 11.11
N ILE A 129 17.02 10.60 10.11
CA ILE A 129 16.86 9.14 10.27
C ILE A 129 18.05 8.50 10.98
N HIS A 130 19.28 8.99 10.69
CA HIS A 130 20.51 8.50 11.30
C HIS A 130 20.66 8.83 12.80
N ASN A 131 19.79 9.67 13.37
CA ASN A 131 19.72 9.89 14.82
C ASN A 131 18.98 8.78 15.56
N ASN A 132 18.46 7.77 14.86
CA ASN A 132 17.83 6.61 15.47
C ASN A 132 18.81 5.44 15.56
N ASP A 133 18.67 4.61 16.58
CA ASP A 133 19.33 3.31 16.66
C ASP A 133 18.58 2.29 15.79
N PHE A 134 19.32 1.59 14.93
CA PHE A 134 18.84 0.48 14.13
C PHE A 134 19.61 -0.77 14.53
N SER A 135 18.98 -1.63 15.32
CA SER A 135 19.59 -2.87 15.79
C SER A 135 18.72 -4.08 15.45
N TYR A 136 19.32 -5.25 15.33
CA TYR A 136 18.60 -6.49 15.12
C TYR A 136 19.24 -7.63 15.90
N THR A 137 18.42 -8.64 16.20
CA THR A 137 18.87 -9.88 16.85
C THR A 137 18.24 -11.08 16.18
N GLU A 138 18.79 -12.26 16.44
CA GLU A 138 18.20 -13.51 16.01
C GLU A 138 17.74 -14.37 17.20
N GLU A 139 16.95 -15.44 16.92
CA GLU A 139 16.46 -16.37 17.94
C GLU A 139 15.88 -15.66 19.17
N PHE A 140 15.07 -14.63 18.92
CA PHE A 140 14.57 -13.76 19.98
C PHE A 140 13.53 -14.48 20.83
N ALA A 141 13.98 -15.09 21.92
CA ALA A 141 13.11 -15.85 22.81
C ALA A 141 12.10 -14.94 23.53
N VAL A 142 10.82 -15.20 23.35
CA VAL A 142 9.70 -14.48 23.96
C VAL A 142 8.78 -15.46 24.67
N THR A 143 8.50 -15.20 25.95
CA THR A 143 7.62 -16.03 26.78
C THR A 143 6.17 -15.88 26.30
N ARG A 144 5.46 -16.99 26.11
CA ARG A 144 4.04 -17.00 25.75
C ARG A 144 3.19 -16.35 26.86
N SER A 145 2.02 -15.84 26.48
CA SER A 145 1.06 -15.22 27.41
C SER A 145 0.70 -16.12 28.61
N GLY A 146 0.75 -17.45 28.44
CA GLY A 146 0.53 -18.43 29.51
C GLY A 146 1.72 -18.67 30.45
N GLY A 147 2.89 -18.08 30.18
CA GLY A 147 4.08 -18.13 31.07
C GLY A 147 4.88 -19.44 31.12
N VAL A 148 4.52 -20.47 30.32
CA VAL A 148 5.13 -21.81 30.42
C VAL A 148 6.20 -22.05 29.36
N ASP A 149 5.96 -21.61 28.14
CA ASP A 149 6.81 -21.85 26.96
C ASP A 149 7.25 -20.56 26.30
N ASN A 150 8.30 -20.65 25.49
CA ASN A 150 8.79 -19.55 24.65
C ASN A 150 8.51 -19.79 23.17
N ARG A 151 8.34 -18.69 22.44
CA ARG A 151 8.50 -18.65 20.99
C ARG A 151 9.80 -17.93 20.65
N ARG A 152 10.39 -18.29 19.52
CA ARG A 152 11.66 -17.71 19.05
C ARG A 152 11.51 -17.30 17.60
N PRO A 153 11.04 -16.07 17.32
CA PRO A 153 11.13 -15.50 15.98
C PRO A 153 12.58 -15.53 15.49
N ASP A 154 12.77 -15.85 14.22
CA ASP A 154 14.11 -16.08 13.66
C ASP A 154 14.95 -14.80 13.67
N ILE A 155 14.36 -13.64 13.27
CA ILE A 155 15.03 -12.33 13.31
C ILE A 155 14.02 -11.27 13.76
N VAL A 156 14.45 -10.38 14.66
CA VAL A 156 13.68 -9.20 15.08
C VAL A 156 14.54 -7.95 14.91
N CYS A 157 13.97 -6.93 14.22
CA CYS A 157 14.65 -5.66 14.00
C CYS A 157 14.00 -4.56 14.86
N PHE A 158 14.84 -3.76 15.49
CA PHE A 158 14.45 -2.73 16.45
C PHE A 158 14.83 -1.34 15.92
N VAL A 159 13.98 -0.38 16.18
CA VAL A 159 14.31 1.05 16.03
C VAL A 159 14.19 1.69 17.41
N ASN A 160 15.27 2.30 17.89
CA ASN A 160 15.36 2.86 19.24
C ASN A 160 14.95 1.86 20.34
N GLY A 161 15.28 0.58 20.13
CA GLY A 161 14.94 -0.50 21.06
C GLY A 161 13.49 -1.02 20.97
N ILE A 162 12.65 -0.48 20.07
CA ILE A 162 11.26 -0.91 19.85
C ILE A 162 11.22 -1.90 18.68
N PRO A 163 10.62 -3.12 18.83
CA PRO A 163 10.64 -4.16 17.80
C PRO A 163 9.64 -3.84 16.67
N LEU A 164 10.12 -3.26 15.56
CA LEU A 164 9.27 -2.85 14.46
C LEU A 164 9.11 -3.91 13.36
N VAL A 165 10.07 -4.83 13.21
CA VAL A 165 10.01 -5.86 12.18
C VAL A 165 10.26 -7.23 12.77
N VAL A 166 9.45 -8.21 12.37
CA VAL A 166 9.63 -9.63 12.68
C VAL A 166 9.76 -10.40 11.38
N ILE A 167 10.80 -11.23 11.28
CA ILE A 167 11.13 -12.01 10.09
C ILE A 167 11.16 -13.50 10.46
N GLU A 168 10.42 -14.32 9.74
CA GLU A 168 10.47 -15.78 9.82
C GLU A 168 11.21 -16.31 8.60
N ALA A 169 12.29 -17.03 8.84
CA ALA A 169 13.10 -17.68 7.82
C ALA A 169 12.68 -19.15 7.66
N LYS A 170 12.72 -19.65 6.44
CA LYS A 170 12.46 -21.06 6.13
C LYS A 170 13.46 -21.54 5.10
N ARG A 171 13.69 -22.85 5.06
CA ARG A 171 14.51 -23.47 4.02
C ARG A 171 13.83 -23.33 2.65
N PRO A 172 14.60 -23.27 1.55
CA PRO A 172 14.04 -23.12 0.20
C PRO A 172 13.20 -24.32 -0.26
N ASP A 173 13.44 -25.48 0.32
CA ASP A 173 12.87 -26.76 -0.08
C ASP A 173 11.87 -27.30 0.94
N SER A 174 10.68 -27.71 0.51
CA SER A 174 9.73 -28.44 1.34
C SER A 174 9.93 -29.95 1.14
N GLN A 175 10.40 -30.65 2.17
CA GLN A 175 10.40 -32.13 2.17
C GLN A 175 8.98 -32.71 2.31
N ALA A 176 8.02 -31.89 2.75
CA ALA A 176 6.61 -32.26 2.80
C ALA A 176 5.91 -31.72 1.56
N LYS A 177 5.12 -32.57 0.88
CA LYS A 177 4.33 -32.22 -0.33
C LYS A 177 3.26 -31.13 -0.13
N LYS A 178 3.43 -30.19 0.78
CA LYS A 178 2.42 -29.22 1.22
C LYS A 178 2.68 -27.77 0.78
N GLY A 179 3.22 -27.57 -0.42
CA GLY A 179 3.34 -26.23 -0.99
C GLY A 179 4.61 -25.45 -0.61
N PRO A 180 4.74 -24.18 -1.02
CA PRO A 180 5.94 -23.38 -0.81
C PRO A 180 6.23 -23.13 0.66
N THR A 181 7.51 -23.28 1.07
CA THR A 181 7.97 -23.06 2.46
C THR A 181 7.73 -21.65 2.97
N ILE A 182 7.65 -20.66 2.08
CA ILE A 182 7.29 -19.28 2.41
C ILE A 182 5.94 -19.19 3.16
N ASN A 183 4.98 -20.07 2.84
CA ASN A 183 3.69 -20.12 3.51
C ASN A 183 3.77 -20.68 4.94
N GLU A 184 4.79 -21.50 5.23
CA GLU A 184 5.04 -22.00 6.60
C GLU A 184 5.45 -20.84 7.50
N GLY A 185 6.36 -19.96 7.04
CA GLY A 185 6.75 -18.75 7.77
C GLY A 185 5.59 -17.79 7.98
N ILE A 186 4.74 -17.59 6.97
CA ILE A 186 3.50 -16.80 7.10
C ILE A 186 2.57 -17.41 8.16
N SER A 187 2.35 -18.73 8.12
CA SER A 187 1.50 -19.45 9.07
C SER A 187 2.05 -19.37 10.50
N GLN A 188 3.38 -19.46 10.64
CA GLN A 188 4.06 -19.29 11.94
C GLN A 188 3.88 -17.88 12.48
N SER A 189 4.07 -16.85 11.66
CA SER A 189 3.83 -15.46 12.03
C SER A 189 2.39 -15.23 12.48
N LEU A 190 1.40 -15.76 11.75
CA LEU A 190 -0.02 -15.65 12.12
C LEU A 190 -0.37 -16.40 13.41
N ARG A 191 0.20 -17.59 13.61
CA ARG A 191 0.04 -18.35 14.86
C ARG A 191 0.57 -17.55 16.04
N ASN A 192 1.79 -17.01 15.94
CA ASN A 192 2.47 -16.29 16.99
C ASN A 192 1.72 -15.02 17.46
N GLN A 193 0.80 -14.50 16.65
CA GLN A 193 -0.06 -13.36 16.99
C GLN A 193 -1.29 -13.72 17.84
N ARG A 194 -1.59 -15.00 18.05
CA ARG A 194 -2.76 -15.43 18.83
C ARG A 194 -2.64 -15.00 20.29
N PRO A 195 -3.79 -14.82 21.00
CA PRO A 195 -3.78 -14.36 22.38
C PRO A 195 -3.01 -15.25 23.36
N ASP A 196 -2.96 -16.56 23.10
CA ASP A 196 -2.25 -17.57 23.90
C ASP A 196 -0.77 -17.71 23.53
N GLU A 197 -0.31 -17.04 22.49
CA GLU A 197 1.06 -17.09 22.00
C GLU A 197 1.87 -15.87 22.47
N ILE A 198 2.46 -15.10 21.56
CA ILE A 198 3.29 -13.93 21.89
C ILE A 198 2.75 -12.61 21.29
N PRO A 199 1.45 -12.28 21.47
CA PRO A 199 0.85 -11.10 20.87
C PRO A 199 1.51 -9.79 21.31
N HIS A 200 2.14 -9.75 22.48
CA HIS A 200 2.83 -8.58 23.01
C HIS A 200 4.03 -8.16 22.16
N LEU A 201 4.69 -9.06 21.42
CA LEU A 201 5.69 -8.69 20.42
C LEU A 201 5.03 -7.98 19.22
N PHE A 202 3.90 -8.50 18.76
CA PHE A 202 3.21 -7.99 17.59
C PHE A 202 2.43 -6.70 17.85
N ALA A 203 2.22 -6.32 19.12
CA ALA A 203 1.69 -5.01 19.47
C ALA A 203 2.57 -3.84 19.00
N TYR A 204 3.86 -4.08 18.79
CA TYR A 204 4.82 -3.08 18.28
C TYR A 204 5.11 -3.23 16.81
N SER A 205 4.98 -4.44 16.27
CA SER A 205 5.47 -4.77 14.92
C SER A 205 4.71 -4.01 13.84
N GLN A 206 5.47 -3.38 12.95
CA GLN A 206 4.94 -2.61 11.84
C GLN A 206 4.99 -3.39 10.53
N LEU A 207 6.06 -4.16 10.31
CA LEU A 207 6.21 -5.06 9.18
C LEU A 207 6.51 -6.48 9.66
N LEU A 208 5.95 -7.45 8.93
CA LEU A 208 6.18 -8.87 9.12
C LEU A 208 6.68 -9.44 7.80
N LEU A 209 7.78 -10.19 7.83
CA LEU A 209 8.37 -10.80 6.65
C LEU A 209 8.46 -12.31 6.80
N SER A 210 8.27 -13.02 5.70
CA SER A 210 8.61 -14.44 5.56
C SER A 210 9.60 -14.58 4.40
N ILE A 211 10.71 -15.29 4.62
CA ILE A 211 11.82 -15.45 3.66
C ILE A 211 12.25 -16.91 3.58
N ASN A 212 12.81 -17.34 2.43
CA ASN A 212 13.26 -18.72 2.27
C ASN A 212 14.54 -18.88 1.42
N GLY A 213 15.33 -17.82 1.27
CA GLY A 213 16.53 -17.81 0.43
C GLY A 213 16.26 -17.42 -1.02
N HIS A 214 15.14 -17.83 -1.60
CA HIS A 214 14.78 -17.54 -2.99
C HIS A 214 13.79 -16.40 -3.12
N GLU A 215 12.77 -16.41 -2.28
CA GLU A 215 11.70 -15.41 -2.31
C GLU A 215 11.39 -14.88 -0.92
N GLY A 216 10.65 -13.79 -0.89
CA GLY A 216 10.13 -13.21 0.33
C GLY A 216 8.72 -12.68 0.15
N ARG A 217 7.98 -12.61 1.26
CA ARG A 217 6.65 -12.01 1.35
C ARG A 217 6.61 -11.11 2.58
N TYR A 218 5.81 -10.05 2.46
CA TYR A 218 5.59 -9.14 3.59
C TYR A 218 4.12 -8.91 3.84
N GLY A 219 3.84 -8.59 5.07
CA GLY A 219 2.53 -8.20 5.57
C GLY A 219 2.69 -7.33 6.81
N THR A 220 1.63 -7.19 7.57
CA THR A 220 1.63 -6.51 8.86
C THR A 220 0.76 -7.26 9.85
N CYS A 221 0.61 -6.73 11.05
CA CYS A 221 -0.19 -7.33 12.11
C CYS A 221 -1.61 -7.67 11.60
N ASN A 222 -2.06 -8.90 11.83
CA ASN A 222 -3.34 -9.46 11.39
C ASN A 222 -3.58 -9.51 9.86
N THR A 223 -2.57 -9.34 9.03
CA THR A 223 -2.72 -9.51 7.58
C THR A 223 -3.03 -10.98 7.25
N PRO A 224 -4.22 -11.32 6.68
CA PRO A 224 -4.51 -12.68 6.26
C PRO A 224 -3.49 -13.20 5.25
N ALA A 225 -3.17 -14.50 5.29
CA ALA A 225 -2.13 -15.12 4.46
C ALA A 225 -2.24 -14.77 2.96
N LYS A 226 -3.45 -14.75 2.41
CA LYS A 226 -3.72 -14.42 1.01
C LYS A 226 -3.37 -12.98 0.59
N PHE A 227 -3.15 -12.09 1.55
CA PHE A 227 -2.81 -10.69 1.30
C PHE A 227 -1.33 -10.37 1.55
N TRP A 228 -0.53 -11.36 1.97
CA TRP A 228 0.93 -11.18 2.00
C TRP A 228 1.45 -11.00 0.59
N ALA A 229 2.25 -9.95 0.38
CA ALA A 229 2.65 -9.50 -0.94
C ALA A 229 4.13 -9.76 -1.21
N ALA A 230 4.48 -9.96 -2.48
CA ALA A 230 5.85 -9.83 -2.96
C ALA A 230 6.19 -8.35 -3.14
N TRP A 231 7.47 -8.05 -3.13
CA TRP A 231 7.98 -6.73 -3.49
C TRP A 231 8.64 -6.77 -4.87
N ARG A 232 8.40 -5.74 -5.65
CA ARG A 232 9.19 -5.43 -6.86
C ARG A 232 9.73 -4.02 -6.70
N GLU A 233 11.03 -3.85 -6.83
CA GLU A 233 11.70 -2.57 -6.64
C GLU A 233 11.71 -1.77 -7.95
N GLU A 234 11.51 -0.45 -7.84
CA GLU A 234 11.52 0.45 -8.99
C GLU A 234 12.45 1.67 -8.80
N ASP A 235 12.96 1.91 -7.59
CA ASP A 235 13.83 3.05 -7.28
C ASP A 235 15.31 2.63 -7.11
N ILE A 236 15.56 1.42 -6.59
CA ILE A 236 16.91 0.89 -6.34
C ILE A 236 17.33 0.06 -7.54
N SER A 237 18.44 0.42 -8.19
CA SER A 237 18.93 -0.30 -9.35
C SER A 237 19.48 -1.69 -9.01
N ASP A 238 19.45 -2.61 -9.98
CA ASP A 238 20.04 -3.95 -9.84
C ASP A 238 21.53 -3.88 -9.47
N ALA A 239 22.27 -2.90 -10.01
CA ALA A 239 23.67 -2.68 -9.67
C ALA A 239 23.87 -2.27 -8.20
N GLU A 240 22.99 -1.43 -7.65
CA GLU A 240 23.03 -1.05 -6.24
C GLU A 240 22.66 -2.24 -5.34
N MET A 241 21.63 -3.02 -5.69
CA MET A 241 21.27 -4.23 -4.96
C MET A 241 22.42 -5.24 -4.95
N TYR A 242 23.03 -5.44 -6.11
CA TYR A 242 24.20 -6.32 -6.25
C TYR A 242 25.37 -5.86 -5.39
N ALA A 243 25.67 -4.56 -5.38
CA ALA A 243 26.74 -3.99 -4.56
C ALA A 243 26.47 -4.18 -3.05
N LEU A 244 25.22 -3.98 -2.61
CA LEU A 244 24.80 -4.19 -1.21
C LEU A 244 24.91 -5.66 -0.81
N LYS A 245 24.47 -6.59 -1.67
CA LYS A 245 24.54 -8.04 -1.44
C LYS A 245 25.99 -8.51 -1.30
N ASN A 246 26.89 -8.01 -2.14
CA ASN A 246 28.29 -8.46 -2.23
C ASN A 246 29.26 -7.60 -1.41
N LYS A 247 28.75 -6.64 -0.63
CA LYS A 247 29.56 -5.86 0.29
C LYS A 247 30.12 -6.76 1.38
N LYS A 248 31.45 -6.81 1.52
CA LYS A 248 32.13 -7.62 2.52
C LYS A 248 31.96 -7.01 3.90
N LEU A 249 31.60 -7.84 4.87
CA LEU A 249 31.56 -7.45 6.28
C LEU A 249 32.96 -7.06 6.76
N THR A 250 33.06 -6.00 7.56
CA THR A 250 34.30 -5.60 8.24
C THR A 250 34.69 -6.64 9.31
N VAL A 251 35.91 -6.60 9.80
CA VAL A 251 36.39 -7.49 10.86
C VAL A 251 35.52 -7.38 12.11
N SER A 252 35.14 -6.17 12.53
CA SER A 252 34.30 -5.95 13.70
C SER A 252 32.88 -6.47 13.50
N GLN A 253 32.30 -6.31 12.31
CA GLN A 253 30.98 -6.84 11.96
C GLN A 253 30.96 -8.37 11.96
N LYS A 254 32.00 -9.01 11.37
CA LYS A 254 32.16 -10.46 11.44
C LYS A 254 32.31 -10.93 12.89
N GLN A 255 33.13 -10.27 13.68
CA GLN A 255 33.29 -10.60 15.10
C GLN A 255 31.95 -10.48 15.84
N SER A 256 31.19 -9.43 15.64
CA SER A 256 29.88 -9.25 16.26
C SER A 256 28.93 -10.39 15.87
N LEU A 257 28.85 -10.73 14.57
CA LEU A 257 27.89 -11.69 14.05
C LEU A 257 28.24 -13.15 14.37
N PHE A 258 29.54 -13.50 14.43
CA PHE A 258 29.97 -14.90 14.53
C PHE A 258 30.62 -15.28 15.87
N SER A 259 30.94 -14.33 16.78
CA SER A 259 31.69 -14.62 18.01
C SER A 259 31.01 -15.61 18.97
N TYR A 260 29.68 -15.72 18.92
CA TYR A 260 28.90 -16.63 19.77
C TYR A 260 28.40 -17.87 19.03
N ARG A 261 28.69 -17.98 17.73
CA ARG A 261 28.30 -19.07 16.84
C ARG A 261 29.40 -20.13 16.74
N PRO A 262 29.05 -21.37 16.30
CA PRO A 262 30.06 -22.35 15.95
C PRO A 262 31.03 -21.80 14.89
N VAL A 263 32.31 -22.18 14.99
CA VAL A 263 33.34 -21.78 14.02
C VAL A 263 32.99 -22.19 12.60
N ASP A 264 32.25 -23.26 12.43
CA ASP A 264 31.78 -23.76 11.13
C ASP A 264 30.87 -22.77 10.40
N ASP A 265 30.14 -21.92 11.11
CA ASP A 265 29.28 -20.89 10.50
C ASP A 265 30.12 -19.77 9.87
N LEU A 266 31.18 -19.34 10.57
CA LEU A 266 32.14 -18.37 10.01
C LEU A 266 32.87 -18.96 8.82
N ASN A 267 33.36 -20.20 8.92
CA ASN A 267 34.04 -20.89 7.84
C ASN A 267 33.11 -21.04 6.62
N TRP A 268 31.86 -21.37 6.85
CA TRP A 268 30.87 -21.44 5.76
C TRP A 268 30.69 -20.08 5.07
N TYR A 269 30.53 -19.00 5.85
CA TYR A 269 30.39 -17.66 5.31
C TYR A 269 31.63 -17.22 4.51
N GLU A 270 32.83 -17.45 5.05
CA GLU A 270 34.10 -17.13 4.37
C GLU A 270 34.24 -17.91 3.04
N ASN A 271 33.88 -19.19 3.02
CA ASN A 271 33.92 -20.01 1.83
C ASN A 271 32.86 -19.55 0.80
N LEU A 272 31.67 -19.10 1.25
CA LEU A 272 30.64 -18.56 0.40
C LEU A 272 31.15 -17.30 -0.34
N ILE A 273 31.73 -16.38 0.40
CA ILE A 273 32.27 -15.13 -0.17
C ILE A 273 33.51 -15.38 -1.03
N ALA A 274 34.35 -16.35 -0.68
CA ALA A 274 35.51 -16.74 -1.49
C ALA A 274 35.15 -17.42 -2.80
N GLY A 275 33.96 -18.00 -2.89
CA GLY A 275 33.40 -18.65 -4.08
C GLY A 275 33.06 -17.70 -5.23
N GLY A 276 33.08 -16.40 -5.00
CA GLY A 276 32.76 -15.34 -5.98
C GLY A 276 31.51 -14.55 -5.59
N ASP A 277 31.12 -13.65 -6.48
CA ASP A 277 29.98 -12.78 -6.23
C ASP A 277 28.65 -13.54 -6.27
N LEU A 278 27.75 -13.15 -5.37
CA LEU A 278 26.45 -13.77 -5.16
C LEU A 278 25.37 -13.06 -5.97
N ALA A 279 24.51 -13.82 -6.62
CA ALA A 279 23.32 -13.29 -7.28
C ALA A 279 22.32 -12.74 -6.25
N VAL A 280 21.61 -11.68 -6.62
CA VAL A 280 20.52 -11.12 -5.83
C VAL A 280 19.27 -11.99 -6.00
N THR A 281 18.76 -12.52 -4.90
CA THR A 281 17.53 -13.33 -4.89
C THR A 281 16.30 -12.47 -4.60
N GLY A 282 15.10 -13.04 -4.75
CA GLY A 282 13.86 -12.35 -4.34
C GLY A 282 13.79 -12.07 -2.83
N GLN A 283 14.44 -12.90 -2.00
CA GLN A 283 14.64 -12.60 -0.56
C GLN A 283 15.49 -11.34 -0.38
N ASP A 284 16.63 -11.27 -1.05
CA ASP A 284 17.55 -10.14 -0.93
C ASP A 284 16.89 -8.85 -1.42
N GLN A 285 16.17 -8.92 -2.54
CA GLN A 285 15.41 -7.79 -3.08
C GLN A 285 14.39 -7.28 -2.04
N LEU A 286 13.63 -8.17 -1.40
CA LEU A 286 12.66 -7.78 -0.36
C LEU A 286 13.35 -7.09 0.82
N LEU A 287 14.44 -7.68 1.34
CA LEU A 287 15.17 -7.16 2.49
C LEU A 287 15.81 -5.80 2.18
N ILE A 288 16.48 -5.66 1.04
CA ILE A 288 17.08 -4.38 0.61
C ILE A 288 16.00 -3.31 0.47
N SER A 289 14.91 -3.64 -0.20
CA SER A 289 13.86 -2.68 -0.50
C SER A 289 13.09 -2.20 0.71
N LEU A 290 12.81 -3.08 1.69
CA LEU A 290 11.98 -2.73 2.84
C LEU A 290 12.75 -2.38 4.10
N LEU A 291 14.01 -2.85 4.23
CA LEU A 291 14.78 -2.70 5.47
C LEU A 291 15.98 -1.74 5.36
N LYS A 292 16.15 -1.03 4.24
CA LYS A 292 16.95 0.21 4.29
C LYS A 292 16.29 1.14 5.32
N PRO A 293 17.02 1.70 6.30
CA PRO A 293 16.46 2.51 7.38
C PRO A 293 15.46 3.58 6.91
N GLU A 294 15.81 4.29 5.84
CA GLU A 294 14.97 5.35 5.26
C GLU A 294 13.64 4.78 4.73
N ARG A 295 13.69 3.67 4.01
CA ARG A 295 12.51 3.03 3.44
C ARG A 295 11.61 2.42 4.51
N LEU A 296 12.19 1.78 5.52
CA LEU A 296 11.41 1.24 6.64
C LEU A 296 10.62 2.35 7.34
N LEU A 297 11.28 3.46 7.68
CA LEU A 297 10.62 4.57 8.34
C LEU A 297 9.60 5.25 7.42
N GLU A 298 9.88 5.37 6.13
CA GLU A 298 8.92 5.84 5.13
C GLU A 298 7.67 4.94 5.07
N MET A 299 7.84 3.60 5.08
CA MET A 299 6.74 2.63 5.12
C MET A 299 5.87 2.80 6.35
N VAL A 300 6.48 2.93 7.51
CA VAL A 300 5.75 3.14 8.77
C VAL A 300 5.03 4.47 8.77
N ARG A 301 5.68 5.55 8.35
CA ARG A 301 5.14 6.91 8.44
C ARG A 301 4.05 7.17 7.40
N LEU A 302 4.29 6.84 6.12
CA LEU A 302 3.44 7.28 5.01
C LEU A 302 2.53 6.16 4.49
N TYR A 303 2.96 4.89 4.58
CA TYR A 303 2.37 3.79 3.84
C TYR A 303 1.75 2.71 4.75
N THR A 304 1.37 3.10 5.98
CA THR A 304 0.62 2.28 6.93
C THR A 304 -0.68 2.97 7.31
N LEU A 305 -1.79 2.22 7.28
CA LEU A 305 -3.13 2.67 7.67
C LEU A 305 -3.79 1.65 8.59
N PHE A 306 -4.77 2.12 9.38
CA PHE A 306 -5.70 1.28 10.13
C PHE A 306 -7.11 1.50 9.59
N ASP A 307 -7.69 0.45 9.02
CA ASP A 307 -9.06 0.44 8.49
C ASP A 307 -9.96 -0.41 9.39
N LYS A 308 -11.15 0.09 9.71
CA LYS A 308 -12.08 -0.60 10.64
C LYS A 308 -12.55 -1.97 10.14
N LYS A 309 -12.54 -2.20 8.82
CA LYS A 309 -12.98 -3.47 8.21
C LYS A 309 -11.82 -4.34 7.79
N ALA A 310 -10.80 -3.75 7.18
CA ALA A 310 -9.66 -4.47 6.64
C ALA A 310 -8.53 -4.66 7.67
N GLY A 311 -8.60 -4.00 8.83
CA GLY A 311 -7.56 -4.03 9.85
C GLY A 311 -6.39 -3.13 9.49
N LYS A 312 -5.20 -3.50 9.95
CA LYS A 312 -3.97 -2.79 9.59
C LYS A 312 -3.56 -3.13 8.15
N ILE A 313 -3.22 -2.11 7.39
CA ILE A 313 -2.84 -2.21 5.99
C ILE A 313 -1.49 -1.55 5.79
N VAL A 314 -0.60 -2.23 5.10
CA VAL A 314 0.64 -1.68 4.56
C VAL A 314 0.56 -1.62 3.03
N ALA A 315 1.02 -0.52 2.45
CA ALA A 315 0.93 -0.32 1.01
C ALA A 315 1.76 -1.35 0.24
N ARG A 316 1.31 -1.67 -0.97
CA ARG A 316 2.06 -2.49 -1.92
C ARG A 316 2.99 -1.62 -2.76
N TYR A 317 4.03 -2.22 -3.32
CA TYR A 317 5.06 -1.52 -4.10
C TYR A 317 4.47 -0.60 -5.18
N GLN A 318 3.49 -1.09 -5.97
CA GLN A 318 2.88 -0.30 -7.04
C GLN A 318 2.15 0.95 -6.53
N GLN A 319 1.60 0.90 -5.30
CA GLN A 319 0.98 2.06 -4.68
C GLN A 319 2.04 3.08 -4.29
N ILE A 320 3.12 2.63 -3.69
CA ILE A 320 4.23 3.48 -3.21
C ILE A 320 4.90 4.18 -4.38
N PHE A 321 5.34 3.44 -5.41
CA PHE A 321 6.03 4.04 -6.54
C PHE A 321 5.12 4.96 -7.36
N GLY A 322 3.84 4.59 -7.51
CA GLY A 322 2.86 5.48 -8.12
C GLY A 322 2.70 6.79 -7.34
N ILE A 323 2.65 6.74 -6.01
CA ILE A 323 2.55 7.92 -5.15
C ILE A 323 3.83 8.77 -5.21
N LYS A 324 5.00 8.16 -5.13
CA LYS A 324 6.29 8.88 -5.20
C LYS A 324 6.41 9.67 -6.50
N ARG A 325 6.16 9.04 -7.64
CA ARG A 325 6.19 9.71 -8.95
C ARG A 325 5.15 10.82 -9.09
N LEU A 326 3.96 10.63 -8.49
CA LEU A 326 2.96 11.69 -8.45
C LEU A 326 3.40 12.87 -7.60
N ILE A 327 3.95 12.63 -6.41
CA ILE A 327 4.41 13.70 -5.52
C ILE A 327 5.53 14.49 -6.19
N GLU A 328 6.51 13.83 -6.83
CA GLU A 328 7.57 14.49 -7.57
C GLU A 328 6.99 15.42 -8.65
N ARG A 329 6.06 14.91 -9.45
CA ARG A 329 5.41 15.69 -10.51
C ARG A 329 4.56 16.84 -9.98
N ILE A 330 3.75 16.63 -8.95
CA ILE A 330 2.89 17.65 -8.34
C ILE A 330 3.71 18.71 -7.61
N SER A 331 4.86 18.36 -7.04
CA SER A 331 5.72 19.29 -6.30
C SER A 331 6.28 20.41 -7.18
N THR A 332 6.48 20.14 -8.46
CA THR A 332 7.00 21.11 -9.43
C THR A 332 5.86 21.93 -10.03
N LYS A 333 6.02 23.26 -10.04
CA LYS A 333 5.10 24.18 -10.73
C LYS A 333 5.54 24.37 -12.17
N ASN A 334 4.58 24.36 -13.09
CA ASN A 334 4.85 24.65 -14.50
C ASN A 334 5.10 26.15 -14.75
N SER A 335 5.46 26.51 -15.98
CA SER A 335 5.77 27.89 -16.36
C SER A 335 4.62 28.91 -16.16
N LYS A 336 3.39 28.43 -16.01
CA LYS A 336 2.18 29.24 -15.74
C LYS A 336 1.84 29.29 -14.25
N GLY A 337 2.67 28.71 -13.37
CA GLY A 337 2.46 28.66 -11.93
C GLY A 337 1.46 27.60 -11.44
N GLY A 338 0.89 26.81 -12.34
CA GLY A 338 0.02 25.68 -12.01
C GLY A 338 0.82 24.42 -11.69
N ARG A 339 0.16 23.40 -11.11
CA ARG A 339 0.75 22.09 -10.87
C ARG A 339 0.28 21.08 -11.92
N GLU A 340 1.16 20.15 -12.26
CA GLU A 340 0.84 19.13 -13.24
C GLU A 340 0.38 17.84 -12.56
N GLY A 341 -0.74 17.30 -13.02
CA GLY A 341 -1.25 16.01 -12.64
C GLY A 341 -0.80 14.87 -13.56
N GLY A 342 -1.56 13.78 -13.59
CA GLY A 342 -1.30 12.62 -14.43
C GLY A 342 -2.28 11.49 -14.19
N VAL A 343 -1.99 10.33 -14.77
CA VAL A 343 -2.83 9.16 -14.69
C VAL A 343 -2.13 8.04 -13.91
N ILE A 344 -2.80 7.50 -12.92
CA ILE A 344 -2.45 6.23 -12.27
C ILE A 344 -3.31 5.14 -12.91
N TRP A 345 -2.67 4.32 -13.72
CA TRP A 345 -3.29 3.16 -14.33
C TRP A 345 -3.04 1.91 -13.47
N HIS A 346 -3.92 1.65 -12.54
CA HIS A 346 -3.89 0.45 -11.73
C HIS A 346 -5.12 -0.39 -11.98
N THR A 347 -4.93 -1.67 -12.30
CA THR A 347 -6.03 -2.59 -12.61
C THR A 347 -7.08 -2.65 -11.49
N THR A 348 -8.30 -3.04 -11.83
CA THR A 348 -9.38 -3.22 -10.85
C THR A 348 -8.97 -4.27 -9.81
N GLY A 349 -9.30 -4.01 -8.53
CA GLY A 349 -8.90 -4.89 -7.42
C GLY A 349 -7.48 -4.65 -6.86
N SER A 350 -6.69 -3.73 -7.43
CA SER A 350 -5.33 -3.39 -6.96
C SER A 350 -5.27 -2.50 -5.72
N GLY A 351 -6.42 -2.03 -5.20
CA GLY A 351 -6.50 -1.16 -4.02
C GLY A 351 -6.42 0.34 -4.31
N LYS A 352 -6.94 0.82 -5.44
CA LYS A 352 -6.94 2.25 -5.84
C LYS A 352 -7.46 3.19 -4.75
N SER A 353 -8.54 2.83 -4.04
CA SER A 353 -9.09 3.64 -2.96
C SER A 353 -8.08 3.86 -1.82
N PHE A 354 -7.37 2.81 -1.41
CA PHE A 354 -6.29 2.94 -0.41
C PHE A 354 -5.11 3.74 -0.97
N THR A 355 -4.82 3.63 -2.27
CA THR A 355 -3.78 4.46 -2.90
C THR A 355 -4.10 5.95 -2.78
N MET A 356 -5.37 6.35 -2.96
CA MET A 356 -5.81 7.74 -2.76
C MET A 356 -5.63 8.19 -1.31
N VAL A 357 -5.93 7.33 -0.32
CA VAL A 357 -5.73 7.65 1.10
C VAL A 357 -4.25 7.79 1.43
N PHE A 358 -3.40 6.84 0.99
CA PHE A 358 -1.94 6.94 1.17
C PHE A 358 -1.36 8.19 0.50
N LEU A 359 -1.81 8.52 -0.72
CA LEU A 359 -1.39 9.72 -1.42
C LEU A 359 -1.79 10.98 -0.62
N SER A 360 -3.03 11.03 -0.14
CA SER A 360 -3.49 12.18 0.65
C SER A 360 -2.69 12.37 1.93
N LYS A 361 -2.38 11.27 2.64
CA LYS A 361 -1.51 11.28 3.81
C LYS A 361 -0.10 11.78 3.46
N ALA A 362 0.48 11.26 2.39
CA ALA A 362 1.80 11.66 1.94
C ALA A 362 1.85 13.15 1.53
N LEU A 363 0.81 13.65 0.84
CA LEU A 363 0.68 15.07 0.47
C LEU A 363 0.58 15.99 1.69
N ILE A 364 -0.21 15.61 2.70
CA ILE A 364 -0.38 16.38 3.95
C ILE A 364 0.94 16.49 4.72
N LEU A 365 1.76 15.45 4.69
CA LEU A 365 3.04 15.38 5.42
C LEU A 365 4.24 15.91 4.62
N HIS A 366 4.07 16.14 3.31
CA HIS A 366 5.14 16.63 2.44
C HIS A 366 5.35 18.13 2.62
N GLU A 367 6.57 18.58 2.91
CA GLU A 367 6.86 19.97 3.26
C GLU A 367 6.38 20.98 2.23
N ALA A 368 6.62 20.75 0.95
CA ALA A 368 6.23 21.64 -0.14
C ALA A 368 4.73 21.58 -0.48
N LEU A 369 3.98 20.58 0.00
CA LEU A 369 2.58 20.31 -0.34
C LEU A 369 1.66 20.33 0.88
N LYS A 370 2.19 20.51 2.08
CA LYS A 370 1.43 20.50 3.34
C LYS A 370 0.31 21.57 3.41
N GLN A 371 0.32 22.58 2.56
CA GLN A 371 -0.73 23.58 2.46
C GLN A 371 -1.78 23.24 1.39
N CYS A 372 -1.54 22.24 0.56
CA CYS A 372 -2.48 21.86 -0.50
C CYS A 372 -3.78 21.31 0.08
N ARG A 373 -4.88 21.60 -0.63
CA ARG A 373 -6.22 21.09 -0.37
C ARG A 373 -6.52 19.98 -1.37
N ILE A 374 -7.11 18.90 -0.90
CA ILE A 374 -7.36 17.70 -1.70
C ILE A 374 -8.85 17.60 -1.98
N LEU A 375 -9.22 17.52 -3.26
CA LEU A 375 -10.60 17.33 -3.70
C LEU A 375 -10.73 15.95 -4.38
N VAL A 376 -11.47 15.05 -3.75
CA VAL A 376 -11.76 13.72 -4.28
C VAL A 376 -13.06 13.78 -5.07
N VAL A 377 -13.02 13.45 -6.35
CA VAL A 377 -14.15 13.54 -7.28
C VAL A 377 -14.50 12.15 -7.81
N THR A 378 -15.78 11.81 -7.75
CA THR A 378 -16.34 10.57 -8.27
C THR A 378 -17.55 10.83 -9.19
N ASP A 379 -17.96 9.83 -9.96
CA ASP A 379 -19.15 9.91 -10.81
C ASP A 379 -20.42 9.32 -10.15
N ARG A 380 -20.25 8.56 -9.05
CA ARG A 380 -21.33 7.82 -8.38
C ARG A 380 -21.39 8.11 -6.89
N VAL A 381 -22.63 8.22 -6.38
CA VAL A 381 -22.90 8.41 -4.94
C VAL A 381 -22.30 7.28 -4.09
N ASP A 382 -22.46 6.04 -4.54
CA ASP A 382 -21.96 4.87 -3.81
C ASP A 382 -20.43 4.91 -3.65
N LEU A 383 -19.72 5.35 -4.70
CA LEU A 383 -18.26 5.50 -4.68
C LEU A 383 -17.83 6.69 -3.79
N GLU A 384 -18.55 7.81 -3.82
CA GLU A 384 -18.32 8.97 -2.94
C GLU A 384 -18.40 8.54 -1.46
N ASP A 385 -19.44 7.79 -1.10
CA ASP A 385 -19.61 7.30 0.27
C ASP A 385 -18.56 6.23 0.64
N GLN A 386 -18.23 5.32 -0.27
CA GLN A 386 -17.18 4.32 -0.06
C GLN A 386 -15.81 4.97 0.16
N LEU A 387 -15.41 5.91 -0.69
CA LEU A 387 -14.13 6.61 -0.57
C LEU A 387 -14.09 7.43 0.71
N SER A 388 -15.13 8.19 1.02
CA SER A 388 -15.15 8.98 2.26
C SER A 388 -15.05 8.10 3.52
N LYS A 389 -15.67 6.91 3.52
CA LYS A 389 -15.51 5.92 4.60
C LYS A 389 -14.07 5.41 4.70
N THR A 390 -13.42 5.14 3.57
CA THR A 390 -12.02 4.70 3.54
C THR A 390 -11.09 5.77 4.10
N PHE A 391 -11.32 7.05 3.79
CA PHE A 391 -10.55 8.17 4.37
C PHE A 391 -10.78 8.34 5.87
N VAL A 392 -12.02 8.17 6.35
CA VAL A 392 -12.31 8.18 7.79
C VAL A 392 -11.65 7.00 8.50
N SER A 393 -11.74 5.82 7.92
CA SER A 393 -11.13 4.60 8.47
C SER A 393 -9.61 4.66 8.46
N GLY A 394 -9.02 5.30 7.44
CA GLY A 394 -7.57 5.51 7.33
C GLY A 394 -7.00 6.60 8.24
N GLY A 395 -7.85 7.30 9.00
CA GLY A 395 -7.43 8.33 9.96
C GLY A 395 -7.24 9.75 9.39
N GLU A 396 -7.48 9.95 8.09
CA GLU A 396 -7.30 11.26 7.43
C GLU A 396 -8.47 12.24 7.70
N LEU A 397 -9.59 11.75 8.24
CA LEU A 397 -10.73 12.54 8.69
C LEU A 397 -11.12 12.10 10.10
N SER A 398 -11.05 13.01 11.06
CA SER A 398 -11.19 12.72 12.49
C SER A 398 -12.65 12.70 12.99
N GLY A 399 -13.54 11.96 12.33
CA GLY A 399 -14.86 11.69 12.88
C GLY A 399 -16.05 12.18 12.02
N LYS A 400 -17.27 12.07 12.60
CA LYS A 400 -18.51 12.35 11.87
C LYS A 400 -18.64 13.81 11.41
N ARG A 401 -18.20 14.77 12.22
CA ARG A 401 -18.30 16.21 11.91
C ARG A 401 -17.36 16.58 10.76
N ASP A 402 -16.12 16.08 10.78
CA ASP A 402 -15.15 16.36 9.72
C ASP A 402 -15.58 15.71 8.40
N LYS A 403 -16.14 14.50 8.47
CA LYS A 403 -16.76 13.85 7.30
C LYS A 403 -17.89 14.70 6.72
N GLN A 404 -18.81 15.22 7.55
CA GLN A 404 -19.92 16.06 7.10
C GLN A 404 -19.42 17.37 6.47
N ASN A 405 -18.42 18.00 7.08
CA ASN A 405 -17.80 19.21 6.55
C ASN A 405 -17.07 18.96 5.22
N ALA A 406 -16.43 17.80 5.07
CA ALA A 406 -15.71 17.42 3.87
C ALA A 406 -16.64 17.13 2.67
N MET A 407 -17.90 16.75 2.91
CA MET A 407 -18.83 16.37 1.85
C MET A 407 -19.46 17.61 1.19
N ALA A 408 -19.29 17.75 -0.13
CA ALA A 408 -20.00 18.73 -0.92
C ALA A 408 -21.43 18.23 -1.22
N THR A 409 -22.38 18.47 -0.33
CA THR A 409 -23.77 17.98 -0.45
C THR A 409 -24.54 18.58 -1.63
N SER A 410 -24.15 19.77 -2.10
CA SER A 410 -24.75 20.48 -3.24
C SER A 410 -23.70 21.23 -4.05
N GLY A 411 -24.08 21.72 -5.25
CA GLY A 411 -23.21 22.61 -6.03
C GLY A 411 -22.89 23.92 -5.33
N LYS A 412 -23.84 24.48 -4.55
CA LYS A 412 -23.58 25.68 -3.74
C LYS A 412 -22.52 25.40 -2.67
N ARG A 413 -22.64 24.27 -1.95
CA ARG A 413 -21.64 23.87 -0.94
C ARG A 413 -20.27 23.63 -1.57
N LEU A 414 -20.22 23.01 -2.75
CA LEU A 414 -18.97 22.82 -3.49
C LEU A 414 -18.32 24.17 -3.85
N ALA A 415 -19.10 25.14 -4.33
CA ALA A 415 -18.60 26.47 -4.66
C ALA A 415 -18.05 27.20 -3.42
N GLU A 416 -18.76 27.15 -2.30
CA GLU A 416 -18.30 27.70 -1.02
C GLU A 416 -16.99 27.05 -0.56
N GLN A 417 -16.91 25.72 -0.62
CA GLN A 417 -15.70 24.98 -0.25
C GLN A 417 -14.52 25.36 -1.15
N ILE A 418 -14.70 25.39 -2.48
CA ILE A 418 -13.63 25.78 -3.41
C ILE A 418 -13.17 27.22 -3.17
N GLY A 419 -14.12 28.16 -3.04
CA GLY A 419 -13.82 29.59 -2.96
C GLY A 419 -13.26 30.03 -1.62
N LYS A 420 -13.96 29.70 -0.53
CA LYS A 420 -13.69 30.23 0.82
C LYS A 420 -13.44 29.15 1.88
N GLY A 421 -13.62 27.87 1.55
CA GLY A 421 -13.49 26.78 2.50
C GLY A 421 -12.05 26.60 3.00
N THR A 422 -11.93 26.01 4.18
CA THR A 422 -10.65 25.68 4.84
C THR A 422 -10.42 24.18 4.96
N GLU A 423 -11.36 23.38 4.47
CA GLU A 423 -11.28 21.92 4.49
C GLU A 423 -10.05 21.44 3.72
N ARG A 424 -9.25 20.59 4.37
CA ARG A 424 -8.06 20.01 3.77
C ARG A 424 -8.39 18.91 2.78
N ILE A 425 -9.45 18.15 3.05
CA ILE A 425 -9.95 17.08 2.20
C ILE A 425 -11.42 17.31 1.94
N MET A 426 -11.83 17.22 0.68
CA MET A 426 -13.21 17.42 0.22
C MET A 426 -13.63 16.29 -0.71
N PHE A 427 -14.92 15.96 -0.70
CA PHE A 427 -15.52 14.96 -1.59
C PHE A 427 -16.65 15.58 -2.38
N SER A 428 -16.72 15.28 -3.68
CA SER A 428 -17.77 15.74 -4.56
C SER A 428 -18.08 14.78 -5.67
N LEU A 429 -19.35 14.73 -6.06
CA LEU A 429 -19.73 14.15 -7.35
C LEU A 429 -19.39 15.11 -8.48
N ILE A 430 -18.93 14.58 -9.61
CA ILE A 430 -18.56 15.40 -10.77
C ILE A 430 -19.73 16.23 -11.30
N GLN A 431 -20.98 15.72 -11.20
CA GLN A 431 -22.18 16.41 -11.66
C GLN A 431 -22.46 17.70 -10.87
N LYS A 432 -21.96 17.81 -9.62
CA LYS A 432 -22.15 19.00 -8.80
C LYS A 432 -21.44 20.23 -9.37
N PHE A 433 -20.44 20.04 -10.22
CA PHE A 433 -19.77 21.12 -10.93
C PHE A 433 -20.70 21.86 -11.91
N ASN A 434 -21.75 21.21 -12.44
CA ASN A 434 -22.74 21.86 -13.33
C ASN A 434 -23.46 23.05 -12.69
N SER A 435 -23.77 22.95 -11.41
CA SER A 435 -24.41 24.02 -10.66
C SER A 435 -23.41 24.91 -9.93
N ALA A 436 -22.32 24.32 -9.44
CA ALA A 436 -21.28 25.06 -8.70
C ALA A 436 -20.62 26.15 -9.58
N THR A 437 -20.24 25.83 -10.81
CA THR A 437 -19.55 26.76 -11.72
C THR A 437 -20.42 27.90 -12.24
N LYS A 438 -21.72 27.87 -11.97
CA LYS A 438 -22.62 29.03 -12.23
C LYS A 438 -22.49 30.11 -11.15
N LEU A 439 -21.84 29.80 -10.04
CA LEU A 439 -21.64 30.71 -8.91
C LEU A 439 -20.25 31.35 -9.03
N PRO A 440 -20.13 32.69 -8.94
CA PRO A 440 -18.84 33.38 -9.10
C PRO A 440 -17.76 32.91 -8.12
N GLU A 441 -18.16 32.51 -6.91
CA GLU A 441 -17.27 31.99 -5.88
C GLU A 441 -16.64 30.63 -6.20
N CYS A 442 -17.12 29.91 -7.22
CA CYS A 442 -16.61 28.59 -7.61
C CYS A 442 -15.31 28.65 -8.41
N VAL A 443 -14.61 29.77 -8.46
CA VAL A 443 -13.32 29.88 -9.15
C VAL A 443 -12.23 30.11 -8.14
N ASN A 444 -11.22 29.22 -8.16
CA ASN A 444 -10.04 29.34 -7.33
C ASN A 444 -8.78 29.12 -8.17
N THR A 445 -7.97 30.16 -8.31
CA THR A 445 -6.77 30.17 -9.14
C THR A 445 -5.50 29.70 -8.38
N SER A 446 -5.64 29.28 -7.11
CA SER A 446 -4.51 28.74 -6.35
C SER A 446 -4.01 27.44 -6.99
N SER A 447 -2.70 27.28 -7.04
CA SER A 447 -2.07 26.02 -7.40
C SER A 447 -2.05 25.00 -6.24
N ASP A 448 -2.59 25.37 -5.07
CA ASP A 448 -2.59 24.52 -3.90
C ASP A 448 -3.87 23.66 -3.79
N PHE A 449 -4.43 23.31 -4.94
CA PHE A 449 -5.46 22.29 -5.07
C PHE A 449 -4.93 21.07 -5.80
N ILE A 450 -5.25 19.87 -5.26
CA ILE A 450 -4.97 18.58 -5.87
C ILE A 450 -6.30 17.85 -6.00
N VAL A 451 -6.69 17.54 -7.23
CA VAL A 451 -7.96 16.90 -7.56
C VAL A 451 -7.70 15.43 -7.89
N LEU A 452 -8.21 14.53 -7.06
CA LEU A 452 -8.13 13.08 -7.24
C LEU A 452 -9.43 12.59 -7.84
N ILE A 453 -9.37 11.99 -9.03
CA ILE A 453 -10.55 11.57 -9.79
C ILE A 453 -10.57 10.05 -9.87
N ASP A 454 -11.59 9.44 -9.27
CA ASP A 454 -11.80 8.00 -9.37
C ASP A 454 -12.51 7.64 -10.68
N GLU A 455 -12.13 6.49 -11.26
CA GLU A 455 -12.61 6.00 -12.56
C GLU A 455 -12.54 7.08 -13.65
N GLY A 456 -11.39 7.74 -13.77
CA GLY A 456 -11.16 8.87 -14.65
C GLY A 456 -11.58 8.66 -16.11
N HIS A 457 -11.64 7.41 -16.60
CA HIS A 457 -12.14 7.07 -17.92
C HIS A 457 -13.65 7.35 -18.10
N ARG A 458 -14.46 7.22 -17.04
CA ARG A 458 -15.91 7.48 -17.06
C ARG A 458 -16.22 8.96 -17.01
N SER A 459 -15.40 9.73 -16.33
CA SER A 459 -15.54 11.19 -16.20
C SER A 459 -15.18 11.96 -17.49
N GLN A 460 -14.85 11.27 -18.58
CA GLN A 460 -14.32 11.85 -19.81
C GLN A 460 -15.39 12.46 -20.72
N GLY A 461 -16.66 12.15 -20.51
CA GLY A 461 -17.78 12.65 -21.32
C GLY A 461 -18.12 14.11 -21.00
N GLY A 462 -17.54 15.09 -21.71
CA GLY A 462 -18.18 16.35 -21.90
C GLY A 462 -17.91 17.49 -20.91
N GLU A 463 -18.89 18.34 -20.76
CA GLU A 463 -18.91 19.63 -20.05
C GLU A 463 -18.40 19.61 -18.62
N ASN A 464 -18.67 18.54 -17.86
CA ASN A 464 -18.33 18.48 -16.43
C ASN A 464 -16.83 18.57 -16.16
N HIS A 465 -16.02 17.92 -17.00
CA HIS A 465 -14.56 17.98 -16.90
C HIS A 465 -14.02 19.38 -17.24
N VAL A 466 -14.58 19.98 -18.31
CA VAL A 466 -14.21 21.35 -18.69
C VAL A 466 -14.57 22.33 -17.56
N ARG A 467 -15.77 22.20 -16.98
CA ARG A 467 -16.23 23.03 -15.87
C ARG A 467 -15.34 22.88 -14.64
N MET A 468 -14.91 21.67 -14.31
CA MET A 468 -13.99 21.42 -13.20
C MET A 468 -12.64 22.11 -13.43
N LYS A 469 -12.08 22.06 -14.63
CA LYS A 469 -10.86 22.80 -14.99
C LYS A 469 -11.02 24.32 -14.97
N LEU A 470 -12.18 24.81 -15.34
CA LEU A 470 -12.50 26.25 -15.24
C LEU A 470 -12.57 26.70 -13.79
N ALA A 471 -13.13 25.88 -12.90
CA ALA A 471 -13.20 26.18 -11.48
C ALA A 471 -11.80 26.18 -10.81
N LEU A 472 -10.90 25.32 -11.25
CA LEU A 472 -9.59 25.11 -10.64
C LEU A 472 -8.46 25.07 -11.71
N PRO A 473 -8.17 26.20 -12.39
CA PRO A 473 -7.31 26.24 -13.57
C PRO A 473 -5.84 25.86 -13.29
N ASN A 474 -5.36 26.07 -12.07
CA ASN A 474 -3.96 25.82 -11.68
C ASN A 474 -3.77 24.58 -10.81
N ALA A 475 -4.85 23.81 -10.57
CA ALA A 475 -4.80 22.60 -9.76
C ALA A 475 -4.10 21.42 -10.49
N ALA A 476 -3.50 20.51 -9.74
CA ALA A 476 -3.09 19.23 -10.25
C ALA A 476 -4.30 18.28 -10.35
N PHE A 477 -4.55 17.72 -11.53
CA PHE A 477 -5.61 16.73 -11.74
C PHE A 477 -5.00 15.34 -11.87
N VAL A 478 -5.33 14.44 -10.96
CA VAL A 478 -4.83 13.07 -10.90
C VAL A 478 -5.98 12.11 -11.15
N ALA A 479 -5.92 11.36 -12.25
CA ALA A 479 -6.93 10.36 -12.58
C ALA A 479 -6.47 8.97 -12.15
N PHE A 480 -7.32 8.25 -11.43
CA PHE A 480 -7.15 6.84 -11.10
C PHE A 480 -8.08 6.02 -11.99
N THR A 481 -7.55 5.02 -12.67
CA THR A 481 -8.37 4.18 -13.56
C THR A 481 -7.79 2.78 -13.67
N GLY A 482 -8.68 1.78 -13.82
CA GLY A 482 -8.30 0.40 -14.17
C GLY A 482 -8.16 0.19 -15.68
N THR A 483 -8.79 1.04 -16.49
CA THR A 483 -8.92 0.89 -17.94
C THR A 483 -8.78 2.24 -18.65
N PRO A 484 -7.55 2.76 -18.82
CA PRO A 484 -7.38 4.01 -19.56
C PRO A 484 -7.78 3.80 -21.02
N LEU A 485 -8.48 4.78 -21.59
CA LEU A 485 -8.81 4.77 -23.01
C LEU A 485 -7.57 5.20 -23.81
N LEU A 486 -6.80 4.22 -24.24
CA LEU A 486 -5.54 4.43 -24.98
C LEU A 486 -5.79 4.72 -26.47
N LYS A 487 -6.87 4.13 -27.06
CA LYS A 487 -7.14 4.20 -28.51
C LYS A 487 -7.31 5.61 -29.08
N ASP A 488 -7.72 6.58 -28.24
CA ASP A 488 -7.95 7.96 -28.68
C ASP A 488 -7.12 8.97 -27.86
N GLU A 489 -6.13 8.52 -27.08
CA GLU A 489 -5.33 9.36 -26.18
C GLU A 489 -6.16 10.26 -25.23
N LYS A 490 -7.48 9.99 -25.13
CA LYS A 490 -8.44 10.89 -24.47
C LYS A 490 -8.16 11.08 -22.98
N THR A 491 -7.71 10.03 -22.29
CA THR A 491 -7.39 10.10 -20.85
C THR A 491 -6.12 10.89 -20.64
N VAL A 492 -5.08 10.64 -21.43
CA VAL A 492 -3.78 11.32 -21.37
C VAL A 492 -3.91 12.80 -21.73
N ASN A 493 -4.67 13.11 -22.78
CA ASN A 493 -4.90 14.51 -23.21
C ASN A 493 -5.63 15.36 -22.16
N LYS A 494 -6.42 14.73 -21.27
CA LYS A 494 -7.18 15.44 -20.24
C LYS A 494 -6.44 15.60 -18.93
N PHE A 495 -5.75 14.59 -18.48
CA PHE A 495 -5.14 14.51 -17.15
C PHE A 495 -3.62 14.57 -17.17
N GLY A 496 -3.00 14.45 -18.32
CA GLY A 496 -1.56 14.34 -18.48
C GLY A 496 -1.10 12.89 -18.68
N PRO A 497 0.20 12.62 -18.70
CA PRO A 497 0.76 11.31 -19.00
C PRO A 497 0.38 10.25 -17.96
N ILE A 498 0.50 8.99 -18.35
CA ILE A 498 0.48 7.87 -17.38
C ILE A 498 1.76 7.97 -16.54
N VAL A 499 1.58 8.28 -15.27
CA VAL A 499 2.68 8.45 -14.32
C VAL A 499 3.16 7.11 -13.81
N HIS A 500 2.22 6.18 -13.57
CA HIS A 500 2.51 4.82 -13.15
C HIS A 500 1.46 3.84 -13.66
N ALA A 501 1.90 2.63 -14.08
CA ALA A 501 1.04 1.59 -14.59
C ALA A 501 1.22 0.27 -13.82
N TYR A 502 0.12 -0.26 -13.30
CA TYR A 502 0.03 -1.61 -12.75
C TYR A 502 -1.04 -2.37 -13.55
N THR A 503 -0.59 -3.02 -14.60
CA THR A 503 -1.46 -3.68 -15.59
C THR A 503 -2.07 -4.97 -15.04
N MET A 504 -3.10 -5.49 -15.72
CA MET A 504 -3.71 -6.79 -15.42
C MET A 504 -2.67 -7.91 -15.48
N GLN A 505 -1.78 -7.92 -16.47
CA GLN A 505 -0.72 -8.92 -16.59
C GLN A 505 0.16 -8.91 -15.34
N ARG A 506 0.63 -7.74 -14.91
CA ARG A 506 1.46 -7.59 -13.70
C ARG A 506 0.71 -8.06 -12.45
N ALA A 507 -0.58 -7.75 -12.36
CA ALA A 507 -1.40 -8.15 -11.22
C ALA A 507 -1.61 -9.68 -11.14
N VAL A 508 -1.69 -10.35 -12.28
CA VAL A 508 -1.74 -11.83 -12.38
C VAL A 508 -0.40 -12.44 -11.98
N GLU A 509 0.72 -11.91 -12.49
CA GLU A 509 2.08 -12.34 -12.10
C GLU A 509 2.30 -12.24 -10.59
N ASP A 510 1.84 -11.15 -9.97
CA ASP A 510 1.91 -10.91 -8.53
C ASP A 510 0.86 -11.70 -7.73
N LYS A 511 0.02 -12.48 -8.39
CA LYS A 511 -1.11 -13.23 -7.79
C LYS A 511 -2.10 -12.35 -7.01
N THR A 512 -2.19 -11.08 -7.39
CA THR A 512 -3.14 -10.11 -6.81
C THR A 512 -4.55 -10.30 -7.34
N VAL A 513 -4.65 -10.68 -8.61
CA VAL A 513 -5.90 -11.05 -9.29
C VAL A 513 -5.72 -12.40 -10.00
N THR A 514 -6.82 -13.12 -10.18
CA THR A 514 -6.83 -14.36 -10.95
C THR A 514 -6.75 -14.07 -12.45
N PRO A 515 -6.05 -14.89 -13.25
CA PRO A 515 -6.06 -14.75 -14.70
C PRO A 515 -7.48 -14.92 -15.24
N LEU A 516 -7.82 -14.14 -16.27
CA LEU A 516 -9.05 -14.32 -17.01
C LEU A 516 -8.78 -15.22 -18.21
N LEU A 517 -9.58 -16.26 -18.35
CA LEU A 517 -9.67 -17.03 -19.58
C LEU A 517 -10.77 -16.39 -20.43
N TYR A 518 -10.41 -15.97 -21.63
CA TYR A 518 -11.33 -15.35 -22.57
C TYR A 518 -11.62 -16.32 -23.72
N GLU A 519 -12.91 -16.56 -23.97
CA GLU A 519 -13.39 -17.31 -25.11
C GLU A 519 -14.43 -16.46 -25.85
N GLU A 520 -14.20 -16.18 -27.11
CA GLU A 520 -15.16 -15.54 -27.98
C GLU A 520 -16.06 -16.60 -28.63
N ARG A 521 -17.37 -16.43 -28.46
CA ARG A 521 -18.37 -17.31 -29.05
C ARG A 521 -19.34 -16.48 -29.88
N ILE A 522 -19.35 -16.70 -31.15
CA ILE A 522 -20.22 -15.98 -32.10
C ILE A 522 -21.35 -16.93 -32.48
N PRO A 523 -22.62 -16.60 -32.18
CA PRO A 523 -23.73 -17.40 -32.67
C PRO A 523 -23.84 -17.32 -34.19
N ASP A 524 -23.88 -18.48 -34.84
CA ASP A 524 -24.17 -18.55 -36.30
C ASP A 524 -25.61 -18.11 -36.54
N LEU A 525 -25.76 -16.84 -36.97
CA LEU A 525 -27.00 -16.31 -37.46
C LEU A 525 -26.96 -16.37 -38.98
N ASP A 526 -27.63 -17.35 -39.54
CA ASP A 526 -27.95 -17.34 -40.99
C ASP A 526 -28.93 -16.21 -41.26
N VAL A 527 -28.40 -15.04 -41.54
CA VAL A 527 -29.19 -13.92 -42.03
C VAL A 527 -29.41 -14.13 -43.51
N ASN A 528 -30.61 -14.46 -43.89
CA ASN A 528 -30.97 -14.55 -45.32
C ASN A 528 -30.99 -13.14 -45.91
N GLU A 529 -29.80 -12.63 -46.29
CA GLU A 529 -29.60 -11.27 -46.83
C GLU A 529 -30.51 -11.00 -48.03
N ARG A 530 -30.71 -11.99 -48.89
CA ARG A 530 -31.61 -11.85 -50.07
C ARG A 530 -33.06 -11.62 -49.68
N ALA A 531 -33.55 -12.29 -48.65
CA ALA A 531 -34.91 -12.10 -48.18
C ALA A 531 -35.09 -10.72 -47.54
N ILE A 532 -34.10 -10.24 -46.80
CA ILE A 532 -34.11 -8.91 -46.18
C ILE A 532 -34.02 -7.81 -47.23
N ASP A 533 -33.16 -7.93 -48.20
CA ASP A 533 -33.03 -6.95 -49.26
C ASP A 533 -34.31 -6.90 -50.15
N THR A 534 -34.87 -8.05 -50.49
CA THR A 534 -36.12 -8.12 -51.24
C THR A 534 -37.31 -7.54 -50.46
N TRP A 535 -37.37 -7.80 -49.15
CA TRP A 535 -38.38 -7.23 -48.27
C TRP A 535 -38.20 -5.70 -48.15
N PHE A 536 -36.97 -5.23 -47.99
CA PHE A 536 -36.65 -3.82 -47.85
C PHE A 536 -37.00 -3.06 -49.15
N GLU A 537 -36.65 -3.60 -50.31
CA GLU A 537 -37.05 -3.01 -51.61
C GLU A 537 -38.55 -2.91 -51.77
N ARG A 538 -39.31 -3.93 -51.34
CA ARG A 538 -40.75 -3.99 -51.43
C ARG A 538 -41.45 -2.95 -50.55
N ILE A 539 -40.99 -2.78 -49.28
CA ILE A 539 -41.57 -1.80 -48.36
C ILE A 539 -41.14 -0.37 -48.63
N THR A 540 -40.06 -0.18 -49.39
CA THR A 540 -39.53 1.12 -49.78
C THR A 540 -39.89 1.49 -51.22
N GLU A 541 -40.77 0.72 -51.87
CA GLU A 541 -41.27 1.02 -53.18
C GLU A 541 -42.02 2.38 -53.18
N GLY A 542 -41.52 3.36 -53.95
CA GLY A 542 -42.03 4.75 -53.97
C GLY A 542 -41.26 5.76 -53.13
N LEU A 543 -40.22 5.35 -52.38
CA LEU A 543 -39.32 6.26 -51.66
C LEU A 543 -38.10 6.63 -52.51
N ASN A 544 -37.64 7.88 -52.38
CA ASN A 544 -36.40 8.30 -53.02
C ASN A 544 -35.16 7.73 -52.29
N ASP A 545 -33.99 7.78 -52.96
CA ASP A 545 -32.73 7.19 -52.44
C ASP A 545 -32.31 7.76 -51.09
N GLN A 546 -32.61 9.02 -50.82
CA GLN A 546 -32.29 9.68 -49.54
C GLN A 546 -33.19 9.18 -48.41
N GLN A 547 -34.47 8.98 -48.68
CA GLN A 547 -35.43 8.37 -47.73
C GLN A 547 -35.11 6.89 -47.47
N LYS A 548 -34.69 6.15 -48.51
CA LYS A 548 -34.22 4.78 -48.40
C LYS A 548 -32.95 4.69 -47.51
N ALA A 549 -32.00 5.60 -47.70
CA ALA A 549 -30.78 5.67 -46.91
C ALA A 549 -31.07 6.02 -45.43
N ASP A 550 -32.01 6.92 -45.14
CA ASP A 550 -32.43 7.26 -43.78
C ASP A 550 -33.19 6.12 -43.11
N LEU A 551 -34.01 5.39 -43.85
CA LEU A 551 -34.66 4.18 -43.35
C LEU A 551 -33.63 3.06 -43.06
N LYS A 552 -32.67 2.81 -43.98
CA LYS A 552 -31.57 1.89 -43.74
C LYS A 552 -30.79 2.24 -42.45
N ARG A 553 -30.50 3.52 -42.24
CA ARG A 553 -29.85 3.96 -40.99
C ARG A 553 -30.70 3.73 -39.73
N LYS A 554 -32.03 3.87 -39.82
CA LYS A 554 -32.96 3.60 -38.72
C LYS A 554 -33.06 2.13 -38.40
N PHE A 555 -33.21 1.27 -39.43
CA PHE A 555 -33.28 -0.19 -39.26
C PHE A 555 -31.94 -0.86 -38.93
N ALA A 556 -30.80 -0.28 -39.33
CA ALA A 556 -29.47 -0.75 -39.06
C ALA A 556 -28.93 -0.33 -37.66
N ARG A 557 -29.79 0.10 -36.72
CA ARG A 557 -29.36 0.37 -35.36
C ARG A 557 -28.93 -0.95 -34.70
N LYS A 558 -27.67 -1.01 -34.31
CA LYS A 558 -27.08 -2.16 -33.62
C LYS A 558 -27.97 -2.72 -32.48
N GLY A 559 -28.71 -1.86 -31.79
CA GLY A 559 -29.61 -2.27 -30.71
C GLY A 559 -30.75 -3.20 -31.10
N GLU A 560 -31.32 -3.06 -32.34
CA GLU A 560 -32.41 -3.94 -32.78
C GLU A 560 -31.91 -5.35 -33.15
N ILE A 561 -30.67 -5.45 -33.65
CA ILE A 561 -30.03 -6.75 -33.91
C ILE A 561 -29.69 -7.45 -32.60
N TYR A 562 -29.28 -6.73 -31.59
CA TYR A 562 -28.93 -7.29 -30.28
C TYR A 562 -30.14 -7.73 -29.48
N THR A 563 -31.33 -7.22 -29.75
CA THR A 563 -32.60 -7.56 -29.07
C THR A 563 -33.45 -8.57 -29.84
N ALA A 564 -33.00 -9.07 -31.00
CA ALA A 564 -33.73 -10.05 -31.79
C ALA A 564 -33.92 -11.37 -30.99
N ASP A 565 -35.17 -11.82 -30.82
CA ASP A 565 -35.55 -12.98 -30.01
C ASP A 565 -34.76 -14.23 -30.37
N ASP A 566 -34.58 -14.55 -31.63
CA ASP A 566 -33.87 -15.74 -32.08
C ASP A 566 -32.39 -15.69 -31.72
N ARG A 567 -31.78 -14.52 -31.83
CA ARG A 567 -30.39 -14.31 -31.39
C ARG A 567 -30.23 -14.49 -29.87
N ILE A 568 -31.12 -13.92 -29.09
CA ILE A 568 -31.13 -14.06 -27.63
C ILE A 568 -31.32 -15.52 -27.24
N ARG A 569 -32.24 -16.25 -27.90
CA ARG A 569 -32.45 -17.70 -27.64
C ARG A 569 -31.22 -18.54 -27.94
N LEU A 570 -30.55 -18.30 -29.07
CA LEU A 570 -29.32 -18.99 -29.45
C LEU A 570 -28.18 -18.72 -28.44
N ILE A 571 -27.99 -17.48 -28.04
CA ILE A 571 -27.01 -17.09 -27.03
C ILE A 571 -27.34 -17.73 -25.69
N ALA A 572 -28.61 -17.70 -25.25
CA ALA A 572 -29.02 -18.29 -23.99
C ALA A 572 -28.81 -19.82 -23.98
N LEU A 573 -29.11 -20.49 -25.09
CA LEU A 573 -28.88 -21.93 -25.24
C LEU A 573 -27.37 -22.26 -25.19
N ASP A 574 -26.55 -21.50 -25.90
CA ASP A 574 -25.11 -21.66 -25.89
C ASP A 574 -24.52 -21.47 -24.51
N ILE A 575 -24.92 -20.40 -23.80
CA ILE A 575 -24.50 -20.13 -22.41
C ILE A 575 -24.92 -21.29 -21.49
N ALA A 576 -26.17 -21.76 -21.58
CA ALA A 576 -26.66 -22.86 -20.76
C ALA A 576 -25.87 -24.14 -20.98
N ASN A 577 -25.65 -24.53 -22.26
CA ASN A 577 -24.87 -25.70 -22.62
C ASN A 577 -23.41 -25.59 -22.17
N HIS A 578 -22.79 -24.42 -22.34
CA HIS A 578 -21.42 -24.17 -21.89
C HIS A 578 -21.28 -24.25 -20.36
N PHE A 579 -22.24 -23.65 -19.65
CA PHE A 579 -22.26 -23.66 -18.19
C PHE A 579 -22.37 -25.10 -17.65
N VAL A 580 -23.35 -25.86 -18.11
CA VAL A 580 -23.55 -27.24 -17.67
C VAL A 580 -22.34 -28.12 -17.97
N LYS A 581 -21.75 -27.95 -19.17
CA LYS A 581 -20.65 -28.82 -19.61
C LYS A 581 -19.31 -28.50 -18.94
N ASN A 582 -19.03 -27.21 -18.65
CA ASN A 582 -17.68 -26.77 -18.28
C ASN A 582 -17.58 -26.08 -16.90
N ILE A 583 -18.69 -25.69 -16.28
CA ILE A 583 -18.68 -24.80 -15.10
C ILE A 583 -19.52 -25.35 -13.93
N ASP A 584 -20.36 -26.36 -14.14
CA ASP A 584 -21.34 -26.90 -13.14
C ASP A 584 -20.70 -27.71 -12.00
N ASP A 585 -19.58 -27.21 -11.47
CA ASP A 585 -18.91 -27.73 -10.27
C ASP A 585 -19.13 -26.81 -9.05
N GLY A 586 -20.29 -26.19 -8.95
CA GLY A 586 -20.66 -25.28 -7.84
C GLY A 586 -20.17 -23.83 -8.02
N LEU A 587 -19.65 -23.46 -9.17
CA LEU A 587 -19.28 -22.09 -9.53
C LEU A 587 -20.53 -21.26 -9.91
N LYS A 588 -20.46 -19.95 -9.71
CA LYS A 588 -21.53 -19.01 -10.07
C LYS A 588 -21.29 -18.42 -11.45
N GLY A 589 -22.35 -18.42 -12.29
CA GLY A 589 -22.39 -17.66 -13.53
C GLY A 589 -22.89 -16.23 -13.30
N GLN A 590 -22.31 -15.28 -14.03
CA GLN A 590 -22.79 -13.89 -14.10
C GLN A 590 -22.99 -13.50 -15.54
N LEU A 591 -24.20 -13.10 -15.90
CA LEU A 591 -24.54 -12.63 -17.23
C LEU A 591 -24.62 -11.10 -17.25
N ALA A 592 -23.95 -10.48 -18.20
CA ALA A 592 -24.09 -9.06 -18.50
C ALA A 592 -24.71 -8.90 -19.89
N CYS A 593 -25.90 -8.30 -19.95
CA CYS A 593 -26.61 -8.02 -21.21
C CYS A 593 -26.33 -6.61 -21.71
N ASP A 594 -26.54 -6.38 -23.01
CA ASP A 594 -26.44 -5.07 -23.66
C ASP A 594 -27.42 -4.05 -23.06
N SER A 595 -28.64 -4.49 -22.78
CA SER A 595 -29.71 -3.66 -22.26
C SER A 595 -30.62 -4.43 -21.30
N LYS A 596 -31.58 -3.73 -20.66
CA LYS A 596 -32.63 -4.37 -19.85
C LYS A 596 -33.66 -5.16 -20.69
N ALA A 597 -33.71 -4.91 -21.98
CA ALA A 597 -34.60 -5.60 -22.91
C ALA A 597 -34.00 -6.91 -23.44
N SER A 598 -32.66 -7.03 -23.43
CA SER A 598 -31.93 -8.27 -23.71
C SER A 598 -31.79 -9.12 -22.47
#